data_bb69fb806f444c13b7b68d5c7fadbe65
#
_entry.id   bb69fb806f444c13b7b68d5c7fadbe65
#
_cell.length_a   1.000
_cell.length_b   1.000
_cell.length_c   1.000
_cell.angle_alpha   90.00
_cell.angle_beta   90.00
_cell.angle_gamma   90.00
#
_symmetry.space_group_name_H-M   'P 1'
#
loop_
_entity.id
_entity.type
_entity.pdbx_description
1 polymer ?
#
loop_
_entity_poly.entity_id
_entity_poly.type
_entity_poly.pdbx_seq_one_letter_code
_entity_poly.pdbx_strand_id
1 'polypeptide(L)'
;MKRDERGRRAYEGLMGVPAEEAFDDVRRISPQMYETVLDGAFGGPLARAELTRREREIASTAIVAAIGGADRRLASHVRGALRQGVAPHELLALAEHVAVYAGFPRALNALDVVHEVLQGAGVPEQPALHRVQLSDHETVVAQKGDHGPAVILSHSLGVDWRMWEPVMERLSHGRRVFAYDFRGHGGAAGAPRPFSMDDLARDMGGVLDAFGVEQAHVVGLSMGGGIAQTFAVHSPERVASLALLATTDHAFDAFEGRARSGEVDGMEAQIVPTLTRWFTAPALATNGWGVQYARELVRRFDPADWAAAWRAFKGVDVQGKLAAFQAPTLVLVGEEDYSTTPEVMSGVAERIPGSTYQVLPGTPHMQTLEKPELVADALDRFLPADR
;
A
#
# COMPACT_ATOMS: atom_id res chain seq x y z
N MET A 1 34.95 -20.80 14.70
CA MET A 1 34.14 -19.91 15.56
C MET A 1 33.52 -20.77 16.65
N LYS A 2 33.69 -20.42 17.91
CA LYS A 2 33.08 -21.14 19.03
C LYS A 2 31.54 -21.03 18.95
N ARG A 3 30.81 -21.97 19.53
CA ARG A 3 29.36 -22.03 19.42
C ARG A 3 28.68 -20.83 20.09
N ASP A 4 29.20 -20.40 21.24
CA ASP A 4 28.78 -19.20 21.97
C ASP A 4 28.93 -17.92 21.14
N GLU A 5 30.07 -17.74 20.46
CA GLU A 5 30.31 -16.60 19.57
C GLU A 5 29.35 -16.58 18.39
N ARG A 6 29.00 -17.75 17.84
CA ARG A 6 27.98 -17.86 16.77
C ARG A 6 26.60 -17.48 17.27
N GLY A 7 26.21 -17.90 18.48
CA GLY A 7 24.94 -17.55 19.08
C GLY A 7 24.78 -16.05 19.33
N ARG A 8 25.81 -15.39 19.85
CA ARG A 8 25.84 -13.93 20.04
C ARG A 8 25.66 -13.17 18.71
N ARG A 9 26.44 -13.51 17.70
CA ARG A 9 26.34 -12.90 16.36
C ARG A 9 24.96 -13.12 15.71
N ALA A 10 24.38 -14.32 15.89
CA ALA A 10 23.05 -14.61 15.38
C ALA A 10 22.00 -13.73 16.09
N TYR A 11 22.09 -13.63 17.42
CA TYR A 11 21.20 -12.78 18.22
C TYR A 11 21.30 -11.32 17.81
N GLU A 12 22.51 -10.76 17.80
CA GLU A 12 22.77 -9.37 17.43
C GLU A 12 22.28 -9.07 16.00
N GLY A 13 22.50 -10.01 15.08
CA GLY A 13 22.04 -9.88 13.70
C GLY A 13 20.50 -9.90 13.55
N LEU A 14 19.79 -10.59 14.43
CA LEU A 14 18.32 -10.61 14.47
C LEU A 14 17.76 -9.41 15.23
N MET A 15 18.26 -9.15 16.43
CA MET A 15 17.67 -8.19 17.37
C MET A 15 18.32 -6.81 17.32
N GLY A 16 19.52 -6.68 16.73
CA GLY A 16 20.24 -5.42 16.57
C GLY A 16 20.76 -4.78 17.86
N VAL A 17 20.77 -5.55 18.96
CA VAL A 17 21.32 -5.15 20.27
C VAL A 17 22.25 -6.24 20.77
N PRO A 18 23.31 -5.93 21.55
CA PRO A 18 24.18 -6.91 22.13
C PRO A 18 23.42 -7.91 23.02
N ALA A 19 23.77 -9.19 22.92
CA ALA A 19 23.13 -10.24 23.72
C ALA A 19 23.36 -10.01 25.22
N GLU A 20 24.54 -9.51 25.58
CA GLU A 20 24.92 -9.17 26.96
C GLU A 20 24.00 -8.12 27.57
N GLU A 21 23.58 -7.13 26.81
CA GLU A 21 22.67 -6.06 27.23
C GLU A 21 21.25 -6.59 27.36
N ALA A 22 20.76 -7.25 26.31
CA ALA A 22 19.37 -7.75 26.24
C ALA A 22 19.02 -8.82 27.27
N PHE A 23 20.01 -9.60 27.69
CA PHE A 23 19.89 -10.70 28.65
C PHE A 23 20.65 -10.46 29.96
N ASP A 24 20.99 -9.20 30.30
CA ASP A 24 21.75 -8.91 31.52
C ASP A 24 21.06 -9.46 32.78
N ASP A 25 19.73 -9.31 32.87
CA ASP A 25 18.95 -9.89 33.97
C ASP A 25 19.08 -11.40 34.04
N VAL A 26 18.94 -12.06 32.90
CA VAL A 26 19.05 -13.54 32.82
C VAL A 26 20.45 -13.98 33.21
N ARG A 27 21.47 -13.29 32.70
CA ARG A 27 22.88 -13.56 33.02
C ARG A 27 23.19 -13.42 34.49
N ARG A 28 22.61 -12.41 35.16
CA ARG A 28 22.78 -12.20 36.61
C ARG A 28 22.05 -13.25 37.46
N ILE A 29 20.83 -13.65 37.04
CA ILE A 29 20.01 -14.61 37.76
C ILE A 29 20.50 -16.05 37.53
N SER A 30 20.79 -16.40 36.26
CA SER A 30 21.21 -17.72 35.84
C SER A 30 22.17 -17.64 34.65
N PRO A 31 23.49 -17.53 34.89
CA PRO A 31 24.49 -17.52 33.82
C PRO A 31 24.37 -18.74 32.90
N GLN A 32 24.01 -19.91 33.49
CA GLN A 32 23.82 -21.14 32.75
C GLN A 32 22.63 -21.10 31.79
N MET A 33 21.51 -20.45 32.16
CA MET A 33 20.37 -20.23 31.27
C MET A 33 20.76 -19.28 30.13
N TYR A 34 21.51 -18.22 30.44
CA TYR A 34 22.03 -17.31 29.41
C TYR A 34 22.82 -18.02 28.34
N GLU A 35 23.79 -18.86 28.74
CA GLU A 35 24.58 -19.67 27.79
C GLU A 35 23.72 -20.69 27.04
N THR A 36 22.74 -21.33 27.73
CA THR A 36 21.84 -22.28 27.09
C THR A 36 20.98 -21.62 25.99
N VAL A 37 20.50 -20.39 26.22
CA VAL A 37 19.72 -19.64 25.22
C VAL A 37 20.60 -19.27 24.01
N LEU A 38 21.79 -18.74 24.27
CA LEU A 38 22.69 -18.35 23.19
C LEU A 38 23.17 -19.54 22.36
N ASP A 39 23.62 -20.59 23.00
CA ASP A 39 24.14 -21.77 22.32
C ASP A 39 23.04 -22.66 21.74
N GLY A 40 21.97 -22.86 22.51
CA GLY A 40 20.90 -23.78 22.16
C GLY A 40 19.96 -23.24 21.09
N ALA A 41 19.50 -21.99 21.27
CA ALA A 41 18.58 -21.35 20.32
C ALA A 41 19.33 -20.60 19.22
N PHE A 42 20.06 -19.55 19.58
CA PHE A 42 20.70 -18.65 18.61
C PHE A 42 21.92 -19.26 17.94
N GLY A 43 22.74 -20.02 18.63
CA GLY A 43 23.85 -20.79 18.04
C GLY A 43 23.44 -22.09 17.34
N GLY A 44 22.19 -22.51 17.53
CA GLY A 44 21.56 -23.70 16.97
C GLY A 44 20.61 -23.39 15.81
N PRO A 45 19.30 -23.68 15.97
CA PRO A 45 18.32 -23.53 14.87
C PRO A 45 18.25 -22.12 14.27
N LEU A 46 18.35 -21.08 15.09
CA LEU A 46 18.22 -19.69 14.63
C LEU A 46 19.45 -19.19 13.85
N ALA A 47 20.58 -19.87 13.89
CA ALA A 47 21.78 -19.55 13.12
C ALA A 47 21.88 -20.26 11.76
N ARG A 48 20.92 -21.13 11.43
CA ARG A 48 20.93 -21.88 10.17
C ARG A 48 20.44 -21.04 9.01
N ALA A 49 20.79 -21.41 7.77
CA ALA A 49 20.53 -20.65 6.56
C ALA A 49 19.23 -21.04 5.82
N GLU A 50 18.53 -22.11 6.24
CA GLU A 50 17.35 -22.64 5.55
C GLU A 50 16.15 -21.68 5.57
N LEU A 51 16.06 -20.82 6.59
CA LEU A 51 15.13 -19.70 6.65
C LEU A 51 15.90 -18.40 6.74
N THR A 52 15.40 -17.38 6.07
CA THR A 52 15.93 -16.01 6.20
C THR A 52 15.68 -15.48 7.62
N ARG A 53 16.38 -14.42 7.99
CA ARG A 53 16.15 -13.74 9.28
C ARG A 53 14.73 -13.19 9.38
N ARG A 54 14.18 -12.69 8.29
CA ARG A 54 12.81 -12.18 8.19
C ARG A 54 11.78 -13.29 8.48
N GLU A 55 11.90 -14.44 7.80
CA GLU A 55 11.01 -15.58 8.01
C GLU A 55 11.09 -16.12 9.44
N ARG A 56 12.27 -16.10 10.04
CA ARG A 56 12.45 -16.51 11.44
C ARG A 56 11.74 -15.60 12.41
N GLU A 57 11.84 -14.28 12.23
CA GLU A 57 11.16 -13.32 13.09
C GLU A 57 9.65 -13.36 12.93
N ILE A 58 9.12 -13.57 11.71
CA ILE A 58 7.70 -13.82 11.50
C ILE A 58 7.24 -15.06 12.27
N ALA A 59 7.94 -16.19 12.11
CA ALA A 59 7.61 -17.44 12.80
C ALA A 59 7.73 -17.31 14.33
N SER A 60 8.80 -16.69 14.83
CA SER A 60 9.03 -16.49 16.26
C SER A 60 7.94 -15.59 16.87
N THR A 61 7.60 -14.49 16.21
CA THR A 61 6.53 -13.57 16.64
C THR A 61 5.19 -14.31 16.74
N ALA A 62 4.82 -15.08 15.70
CA ALA A 62 3.58 -15.87 15.71
C ALA A 62 3.55 -16.91 16.82
N ILE A 63 4.65 -17.64 17.02
CA ILE A 63 4.75 -18.69 18.05
C ILE A 63 4.64 -18.07 19.45
N VAL A 64 5.39 -17.00 19.73
CA VAL A 64 5.39 -16.35 21.05
C VAL A 64 4.03 -15.71 21.34
N ALA A 65 3.38 -15.09 20.35
CA ALA A 65 2.02 -14.60 20.48
C ALA A 65 1.02 -15.72 20.77
N ALA A 66 1.12 -16.85 20.07
CA ALA A 66 0.25 -18.01 20.28
C ALA A 66 0.47 -18.70 21.65
N ILE A 67 1.68 -18.72 22.20
CA ILE A 67 1.96 -19.22 23.54
C ILE A 67 1.26 -18.35 24.58
N GLY A 68 1.33 -17.03 24.45
CA GLY A 68 0.77 -16.05 25.38
C GLY A 68 1.53 -15.95 26.72
N GLY A 69 1.31 -14.85 27.46
CA GLY A 69 1.96 -14.61 28.77
C GLY A 69 3.47 -14.36 28.67
N ALA A 70 3.98 -14.06 27.49
CA ALA A 70 5.39 -13.80 27.22
C ALA A 70 5.61 -12.42 26.56
N ASP A 71 4.85 -11.41 26.96
CA ASP A 71 4.70 -10.11 26.29
C ASP A 71 6.04 -9.40 26.08
N ARG A 72 6.94 -9.41 27.08
CA ARG A 72 8.30 -8.86 26.96
C ARG A 72 9.10 -9.56 25.84
N ARG A 73 8.91 -10.87 25.65
CA ARG A 73 9.57 -11.64 24.59
C ARG A 73 8.92 -11.38 23.23
N LEU A 74 7.60 -11.31 23.21
CA LEU A 74 6.85 -10.92 22.03
C LEU A 74 7.31 -9.53 21.54
N ALA A 75 7.36 -8.54 22.42
CA ALA A 75 7.85 -7.20 22.09
C ALA A 75 9.28 -7.21 21.52
N SER A 76 10.16 -8.10 22.00
CA SER A 76 11.51 -8.24 21.45
C SER A 76 11.49 -8.78 20.02
N HIS A 77 10.68 -9.80 19.73
CA HIS A 77 10.53 -10.36 18.39
C HIS A 77 9.85 -9.39 17.43
N VAL A 78 8.85 -8.62 17.87
CA VAL A 78 8.22 -7.55 17.06
C VAL A 78 9.26 -6.51 16.64
N ARG A 79 10.11 -6.04 17.56
CA ARG A 79 11.23 -5.14 17.22
C ARG A 79 12.25 -5.79 16.28
N GLY A 80 12.57 -7.08 16.51
CA GLY A 80 13.41 -7.85 15.62
C GLY A 80 12.85 -7.96 14.21
N ALA A 81 11.56 -8.26 14.09
CA ALA A 81 10.83 -8.36 12.84
C ALA A 81 10.85 -7.03 12.04
N LEU A 82 10.58 -5.90 12.68
CA LEU A 82 10.70 -4.58 12.05
C LEU A 82 12.10 -4.34 11.48
N ARG A 83 13.16 -4.69 12.23
CA ARG A 83 14.56 -4.59 11.77
C ARG A 83 14.88 -5.50 10.59
N GLN A 84 14.21 -6.63 10.48
CA GLN A 84 14.36 -7.54 9.35
C GLN A 84 13.43 -7.21 8.17
N GLY A 85 12.80 -6.01 8.19
CA GLY A 85 11.97 -5.51 7.10
C GLY A 85 10.57 -6.11 7.04
N VAL A 86 10.06 -6.64 8.16
CA VAL A 86 8.63 -6.94 8.27
C VAL A 86 7.88 -5.64 8.45
N ALA A 87 6.92 -5.37 7.57
CA ALA A 87 6.18 -4.12 7.62
C ALA A 87 5.18 -4.08 8.80
N PRO A 88 4.83 -2.91 9.34
CA PRO A 88 3.90 -2.77 10.45
C PRO A 88 2.57 -3.49 10.24
N HIS A 89 1.95 -3.35 9.09
CA HIS A 89 0.68 -4.01 8.76
C HIS A 89 0.82 -5.55 8.68
N GLU A 90 1.98 -6.08 8.31
CA GLU A 90 2.23 -7.53 8.35
C GLU A 90 2.23 -8.06 9.79
N LEU A 91 2.76 -7.28 10.74
CA LEU A 91 2.75 -7.62 12.17
C LEU A 91 1.34 -7.60 12.74
N LEU A 92 0.52 -6.64 12.35
CA LEU A 92 -0.89 -6.60 12.72
C LEU A 92 -1.64 -7.80 12.14
N ALA A 93 -1.50 -8.08 10.85
CA ALA A 93 -2.09 -9.25 10.20
C ALA A 93 -1.62 -10.58 10.82
N LEU A 94 -0.37 -10.65 11.27
CA LEU A 94 0.16 -11.82 11.96
C LEU A 94 -0.53 -12.04 13.32
N ALA A 95 -0.75 -10.96 14.09
CA ALA A 95 -1.49 -11.04 15.35
C ALA A 95 -2.95 -11.44 15.12
N GLU A 96 -3.62 -10.93 14.09
CA GLU A 96 -4.95 -11.36 13.67
C GLU A 96 -4.97 -12.85 13.28
N HIS A 97 -3.96 -13.30 12.52
CA HIS A 97 -3.84 -14.72 12.13
C HIS A 97 -3.73 -15.66 13.33
N VAL A 98 -3.08 -15.23 14.42
CA VAL A 98 -2.99 -15.99 15.68
C VAL A 98 -4.37 -16.32 16.25
N ALA A 99 -5.39 -15.47 16.02
CA ALA A 99 -6.76 -15.72 16.49
C ALA A 99 -7.34 -17.04 15.97
N VAL A 100 -6.98 -17.42 14.74
CA VAL A 100 -7.47 -18.66 14.09
C VAL A 100 -6.99 -19.91 14.81
N TYR A 101 -5.75 -19.92 15.32
CA TYR A 101 -5.11 -21.10 15.90
C TYR A 101 -5.02 -21.08 17.43
N ALA A 102 -4.92 -19.90 18.04
CA ALA A 102 -4.71 -19.73 19.47
C ALA A 102 -5.87 -19.02 20.20
N GLY A 103 -6.88 -18.57 19.46
CA GLY A 103 -8.08 -17.91 19.96
C GLY A 103 -7.91 -16.39 20.16
N PHE A 104 -9.04 -15.69 20.16
CA PHE A 104 -9.11 -14.24 20.25
C PHE A 104 -8.39 -13.62 21.46
N PRO A 105 -8.47 -14.18 22.69
CA PRO A 105 -7.79 -13.55 23.82
C PRO A 105 -6.28 -13.40 23.63
N ARG A 106 -5.62 -14.39 23.02
CA ARG A 106 -4.18 -14.34 22.73
C ARG A 106 -3.85 -13.40 21.61
N ALA A 107 -4.69 -13.35 20.57
CA ALA A 107 -4.54 -12.42 19.45
C ALA A 107 -4.69 -10.97 19.91
N LEU A 108 -5.68 -10.67 20.77
CA LEU A 108 -5.88 -9.33 21.32
C LEU A 108 -4.68 -8.89 22.17
N ASN A 109 -4.19 -9.74 23.08
CA ASN A 109 -2.97 -9.43 23.82
C ASN A 109 -1.75 -9.23 22.90
N ALA A 110 -1.66 -10.01 21.82
CA ALA A 110 -0.58 -9.84 20.85
C ALA A 110 -0.70 -8.51 20.09
N LEU A 111 -1.92 -8.10 19.73
CA LEU A 111 -2.19 -6.80 19.11
C LEU A 111 -1.78 -5.64 20.03
N ASP A 112 -2.10 -5.72 21.33
CA ASP A 112 -1.68 -4.69 22.30
C ASP A 112 -0.16 -4.55 22.33
N VAL A 113 0.58 -5.66 22.41
CA VAL A 113 2.05 -5.66 22.41
C VAL A 113 2.62 -5.14 21.08
N VAL A 114 2.05 -5.55 19.95
CA VAL A 114 2.46 -5.05 18.63
C VAL A 114 2.24 -3.56 18.56
N HIS A 115 1.06 -3.06 18.96
CA HIS A 115 0.72 -1.65 18.95
C HIS A 115 1.69 -0.82 19.81
N GLU A 116 1.96 -1.23 21.05
CA GLU A 116 2.94 -0.56 21.93
C GLU A 116 4.33 -0.46 21.31
N VAL A 117 4.79 -1.54 20.66
CA VAL A 117 6.10 -1.55 19.99
C VAL A 117 6.12 -0.63 18.78
N LEU A 118 5.05 -0.62 17.97
CA LEU A 118 4.93 0.25 16.81
C LEU A 118 4.92 1.72 17.22
N GLN A 119 4.15 2.10 18.25
CA GLN A 119 4.15 3.45 18.81
C GLN A 119 5.53 3.84 19.32
N GLY A 120 6.19 2.96 20.09
CA GLY A 120 7.55 3.22 20.61
C GLY A 120 8.62 3.31 19.52
N ALA A 121 8.37 2.74 18.34
CA ALA A 121 9.22 2.84 17.15
C ALA A 121 8.88 4.08 16.29
N GLY A 122 7.90 4.90 16.68
CA GLY A 122 7.45 6.05 15.91
C GLY A 122 6.71 5.67 14.61
N VAL A 123 6.16 4.45 14.56
CA VAL A 123 5.34 4.03 13.42
C VAL A 123 3.99 4.74 13.52
N PRO A 124 3.56 5.44 12.46
CA PRO A 124 2.28 6.12 12.44
C PRO A 124 1.09 5.17 12.65
N GLU A 125 0.03 5.69 13.26
CA GLU A 125 -1.22 4.94 13.41
C GLU A 125 -1.79 4.53 12.04
N GLN A 126 -2.45 3.38 11.99
CA GLN A 126 -3.12 2.93 10.77
C GLN A 126 -4.29 3.87 10.43
N PRO A 127 -4.63 4.03 9.14
CA PRO A 127 -5.83 4.76 8.75
C PRO A 127 -7.10 4.15 9.36
N ALA A 128 -8.05 4.99 9.74
CA ALA A 128 -9.39 4.53 10.13
C ALA A 128 -10.12 3.97 8.89
N LEU A 129 -10.71 2.78 9.02
CA LEU A 129 -11.44 2.15 7.93
C LEU A 129 -12.95 2.35 8.11
N HIS A 130 -13.61 2.85 7.08
CA HIS A 130 -15.04 3.07 7.01
C HIS A 130 -15.66 2.21 5.92
N ARG A 131 -16.80 1.58 6.23
CA ARG A 131 -17.67 0.96 5.22
C ARG A 131 -18.67 2.00 4.78
N VAL A 132 -18.69 2.29 3.48
CA VAL A 132 -19.54 3.32 2.89
C VAL A 132 -20.50 2.65 1.90
N GLN A 133 -21.80 2.82 2.13
CA GLN A 133 -22.82 2.39 1.20
C GLN A 133 -22.93 3.41 0.07
N LEU A 134 -22.61 3.02 -1.13
CA LEU A 134 -22.86 3.75 -2.37
C LEU A 134 -24.24 3.37 -2.95
N SER A 135 -24.56 3.86 -4.14
CA SER A 135 -25.89 3.68 -4.74
C SER A 135 -26.31 2.21 -4.89
N ASP A 136 -25.41 1.31 -5.19
CA ASP A 136 -25.67 -0.08 -5.53
C ASP A 136 -24.66 -1.10 -4.96
N HIS A 137 -23.66 -0.64 -4.22
CA HIS A 137 -22.66 -1.48 -3.56
C HIS A 137 -22.03 -0.79 -2.35
N GLU A 138 -21.34 -1.57 -1.52
CA GLU A 138 -20.54 -1.06 -0.42
C GLU A 138 -19.08 -0.93 -0.85
N THR A 139 -18.38 0.08 -0.34
CA THR A 139 -16.93 0.22 -0.49
C THR A 139 -16.25 0.44 0.84
N VAL A 140 -14.92 0.25 0.88
CA VAL A 140 -14.06 0.61 2.01
C VAL A 140 -13.34 1.91 1.70
N VAL A 141 -13.34 2.81 2.69
CA VAL A 141 -12.60 4.08 2.66
C VAL A 141 -11.64 4.12 3.83
N ALA A 142 -10.37 4.26 3.56
CA ALA A 142 -9.33 4.51 4.55
C ALA A 142 -9.18 6.01 4.74
N GLN A 143 -9.37 6.50 5.97
CA GLN A 143 -9.23 7.91 6.33
C GLN A 143 -8.01 8.12 7.23
N LYS A 144 -7.22 9.16 6.92
CA LYS A 144 -6.14 9.65 7.78
C LYS A 144 -6.16 11.17 7.84
N GLY A 145 -5.90 11.70 9.07
CA GLY A 145 -6.09 13.13 9.34
C GLY A 145 -7.57 13.49 9.57
N ASP A 146 -7.80 14.48 10.44
CA ASP A 146 -9.12 14.85 10.96
C ASP A 146 -9.51 16.29 10.67
N HIS A 147 -8.60 17.12 10.18
CA HIS A 147 -8.81 18.53 9.88
C HIS A 147 -8.15 18.94 8.56
N GLY A 148 -8.46 20.16 8.11
CA GLY A 148 -7.92 20.75 6.90
C GLY A 148 -8.63 20.30 5.61
N PRO A 149 -8.09 20.70 4.43
CA PRO A 149 -8.66 20.38 3.14
C PRO A 149 -8.78 18.88 2.91
N ALA A 150 -9.83 18.48 2.21
CA ALA A 150 -10.04 17.08 1.86
C ALA A 150 -9.19 16.68 0.65
N VAL A 151 -8.55 15.52 0.71
CA VAL A 151 -7.83 14.87 -0.40
C VAL A 151 -8.44 13.50 -0.63
N ILE A 152 -8.89 13.21 -1.85
CA ILE A 152 -9.36 11.88 -2.24
C ILE A 152 -8.36 11.21 -3.16
N LEU A 153 -8.01 9.96 -2.85
CA LEU A 153 -7.01 9.15 -3.53
C LEU A 153 -7.68 7.96 -4.24
N SER A 154 -7.56 7.90 -5.55
CA SER A 154 -8.07 6.81 -6.39
C SER A 154 -6.92 5.92 -6.87
N HIS A 155 -6.96 4.64 -6.54
CA HIS A 155 -5.89 3.68 -6.76
C HIS A 155 -5.80 3.18 -8.21
N SER A 156 -4.75 2.41 -8.54
CA SER A 156 -4.57 1.76 -9.84
C SER A 156 -5.44 0.49 -9.96
N LEU A 157 -5.76 0.08 -11.19
CA LEU A 157 -6.38 -1.21 -11.48
C LEU A 157 -5.53 -2.36 -10.91
N GLY A 158 -6.16 -3.36 -10.32
CA GLY A 158 -5.51 -4.58 -9.83
C GLY A 158 -4.89 -4.49 -8.43
N VAL A 159 -5.03 -3.34 -7.77
CA VAL A 159 -4.65 -3.11 -6.36
C VAL A 159 -5.82 -2.51 -5.59
N ASP A 160 -5.65 -2.11 -4.34
CA ASP A 160 -6.67 -1.48 -3.50
C ASP A 160 -6.12 -0.20 -2.83
N TRP A 161 -6.89 0.42 -1.94
CA TRP A 161 -6.53 1.65 -1.24
C TRP A 161 -5.14 1.60 -0.58
N ARG A 162 -4.66 0.42 -0.18
CA ARG A 162 -3.37 0.25 0.53
C ARG A 162 -2.17 0.66 -0.29
N MET A 163 -2.28 0.77 -1.61
CA MET A 163 -1.20 1.32 -2.42
C MET A 163 -0.85 2.77 -2.05
N TRP A 164 -1.78 3.47 -1.40
CA TRP A 164 -1.60 4.84 -0.92
C TRP A 164 -1.03 4.93 0.50
N GLU A 165 -1.10 3.83 1.27
CA GLU A 165 -0.63 3.79 2.67
C GLU A 165 0.78 4.39 2.85
N PRO A 166 1.78 4.10 1.99
CA PRO A 166 3.13 4.64 2.14
C PRO A 166 3.23 6.17 2.05
N VAL A 167 2.25 6.83 1.45
CA VAL A 167 2.22 8.30 1.26
C VAL A 167 1.18 8.99 2.15
N MET A 168 0.18 8.25 2.66
CA MET A 168 -0.94 8.83 3.43
C MET A 168 -0.48 9.55 4.70
N GLU A 169 0.52 9.03 5.40
CA GLU A 169 1.04 9.68 6.61
C GLU A 169 1.43 11.12 6.35
N ARG A 170 2.28 11.32 5.36
CA ARG A 170 2.76 12.65 5.02
C ARG A 170 1.66 13.55 4.49
N LEU A 171 0.76 13.01 3.67
CA LEU A 171 -0.35 13.77 3.10
C LEU A 171 -1.37 14.20 4.16
N SER A 172 -1.50 13.45 5.26
CA SER A 172 -2.47 13.76 6.32
C SER A 172 -2.06 14.91 7.25
N HIS A 173 -0.83 15.41 7.15
CA HIS A 173 -0.40 16.56 7.93
C HIS A 173 -1.14 17.82 7.47
N GLY A 174 -2.14 18.25 8.25
CA GLY A 174 -3.01 19.38 7.94
C GLY A 174 -4.00 19.14 6.79
N ARG A 175 -4.37 17.88 6.53
CA ARG A 175 -5.36 17.48 5.52
C ARG A 175 -6.15 16.26 6.00
N ARG A 176 -7.38 16.14 5.54
CA ARG A 176 -8.19 14.92 5.64
C ARG A 176 -7.99 14.09 4.38
N VAL A 177 -7.33 12.96 4.47
CA VAL A 177 -6.99 12.09 3.34
C VAL A 177 -7.90 10.88 3.32
N PHE A 178 -8.56 10.64 2.19
CA PHE A 178 -9.47 9.53 1.95
C PHE A 178 -8.94 8.70 0.77
N ALA A 179 -8.59 7.43 1.01
CA ALA A 179 -8.27 6.46 -0.03
C ALA A 179 -9.37 5.40 -0.06
N TYR A 180 -10.00 5.16 -1.20
CA TYR A 180 -11.16 4.28 -1.30
C TYR A 180 -10.92 3.18 -2.33
N ASP A 181 -11.66 2.06 -2.18
CA ASP A 181 -11.67 0.98 -3.15
C ASP A 181 -12.74 1.25 -4.20
N PHE A 182 -12.36 1.39 -5.46
CA PHE A 182 -13.36 1.53 -6.52
C PHE A 182 -13.90 0.16 -6.98
N ARG A 183 -15.05 0.15 -7.67
CA ARG A 183 -15.79 -1.04 -8.11
C ARG A 183 -14.89 -2.18 -8.59
N GLY A 184 -15.18 -3.41 -8.15
CA GLY A 184 -14.46 -4.63 -8.49
C GLY A 184 -13.12 -4.78 -7.76
N HIS A 185 -12.78 -3.89 -6.80
CA HIS A 185 -11.51 -3.91 -6.08
C HIS A 185 -11.73 -3.92 -4.57
N GLY A 186 -10.82 -4.58 -3.85
CA GLY A 186 -10.76 -4.54 -2.39
C GLY A 186 -12.12 -4.73 -1.71
N GLY A 187 -12.53 -3.77 -0.89
CA GLY A 187 -13.82 -3.76 -0.21
C GLY A 187 -15.03 -3.52 -1.11
N ALA A 188 -14.82 -3.12 -2.37
CA ALA A 188 -15.86 -2.98 -3.40
C ALA A 188 -15.87 -4.14 -4.41
N ALA A 189 -15.18 -5.25 -4.10
CA ALA A 189 -15.27 -6.49 -4.86
C ALA A 189 -16.72 -7.01 -4.86
N GLY A 190 -17.20 -7.48 -6.02
CA GLY A 190 -18.58 -7.91 -6.16
C GLY A 190 -19.60 -6.79 -6.44
N ALA A 191 -19.16 -5.55 -6.64
CA ALA A 191 -20.00 -4.49 -7.18
C ALA A 191 -20.62 -4.91 -8.53
N PRO A 192 -21.84 -4.42 -8.87
CA PRO A 192 -22.51 -4.81 -10.12
C PRO A 192 -21.65 -4.56 -11.36
N ARG A 193 -21.67 -5.50 -12.29
CA ARG A 193 -21.00 -5.46 -13.60
C ARG A 193 -22.03 -5.53 -14.74
N PRO A 194 -21.76 -4.98 -15.94
CA PRO A 194 -20.61 -4.13 -16.26
C PRO A 194 -20.72 -2.74 -15.64
N PHE A 195 -19.62 -2.02 -15.59
CA PHE A 195 -19.56 -0.63 -15.16
C PHE A 195 -18.68 0.21 -16.10
N SER A 196 -18.86 1.51 -16.08
CA SER A 196 -18.19 2.49 -16.93
C SER A 196 -17.30 3.44 -16.13
N MET A 197 -16.50 4.27 -16.81
CA MET A 197 -15.76 5.37 -16.17
C MET A 197 -16.69 6.38 -15.51
N ASP A 198 -17.89 6.60 -16.07
CA ASP A 198 -18.88 7.50 -15.48
C ASP A 198 -19.48 6.94 -14.17
N ASP A 199 -19.66 5.62 -14.07
CA ASP A 199 -20.08 4.97 -12.82
C ASP A 199 -19.00 5.13 -11.75
N LEU A 200 -17.74 4.92 -12.10
CA LEU A 200 -16.60 5.08 -11.20
C LEU A 200 -16.43 6.54 -10.74
N ALA A 201 -16.63 7.51 -11.63
CA ALA A 201 -16.59 8.92 -11.28
C ALA A 201 -17.76 9.31 -10.35
N ARG A 202 -18.96 8.74 -10.58
CA ARG A 202 -20.14 8.92 -9.70
C ARG A 202 -19.88 8.34 -8.32
N ASP A 203 -19.24 7.18 -8.23
CA ASP A 203 -18.85 6.56 -6.96
C ASP A 203 -17.88 7.42 -6.17
N MET A 204 -16.87 8.02 -6.84
CA MET A 204 -15.98 8.99 -6.19
C MET A 204 -16.76 10.15 -5.56
N GLY A 205 -17.75 10.70 -6.30
CA GLY A 205 -18.67 11.71 -5.76
C GLY A 205 -19.44 11.21 -4.55
N GLY A 206 -19.98 9.99 -4.62
CA GLY A 206 -20.68 9.35 -3.50
C GLY A 206 -19.82 9.12 -2.26
N VAL A 207 -18.52 8.81 -2.43
CA VAL A 207 -17.57 8.75 -1.31
C VAL A 207 -17.43 10.14 -0.67
N LEU A 208 -17.22 11.19 -1.46
CA LEU A 208 -17.12 12.56 -0.93
C LEU A 208 -18.38 12.98 -0.17
N ASP A 209 -19.57 12.64 -0.70
CA ASP A 209 -20.85 12.95 -0.09
C ASP A 209 -21.03 12.23 1.27
N ALA A 210 -20.59 10.98 1.37
CA ALA A 210 -20.65 10.22 2.62
C ALA A 210 -19.84 10.85 3.77
N PHE A 211 -18.81 11.63 3.44
CA PHE A 211 -17.98 12.36 4.42
C PHE A 211 -18.30 13.86 4.49
N GLY A 212 -19.39 14.31 3.84
CA GLY A 212 -19.80 15.72 3.84
C GLY A 212 -18.77 16.64 3.19
N VAL A 213 -18.04 16.15 2.19
CA VAL A 213 -17.01 16.90 1.47
C VAL A 213 -17.62 17.51 0.21
N GLU A 214 -17.78 18.82 0.19
CA GLU A 214 -18.31 19.54 -0.98
C GLU A 214 -17.27 19.65 -2.08
N GLN A 215 -16.01 19.91 -1.75
CA GLN A 215 -14.89 20.06 -2.67
C GLN A 215 -13.64 19.37 -2.13
N ALA A 216 -12.89 18.67 -2.98
CA ALA A 216 -11.68 17.95 -2.61
C ALA A 216 -10.52 18.20 -3.60
N HIS A 217 -9.31 17.99 -3.11
CA HIS A 217 -8.13 17.76 -3.94
C HIS A 217 -8.18 16.32 -4.43
N VAL A 218 -8.24 16.11 -5.74
CA VAL A 218 -8.44 14.78 -6.34
C VAL A 218 -7.12 14.26 -6.87
N VAL A 219 -6.71 13.10 -6.42
CA VAL A 219 -5.46 12.44 -6.82
C VAL A 219 -5.79 11.05 -7.36
N GLY A 220 -5.28 10.72 -8.53
CA GLY A 220 -5.49 9.40 -9.11
C GLY A 220 -4.27 8.85 -9.82
N LEU A 221 -4.01 7.55 -9.63
CA LEU A 221 -2.92 6.84 -10.29
C LEU A 221 -3.47 5.83 -11.30
N SER A 222 -2.94 5.84 -12.53
CA SER A 222 -3.29 4.92 -13.61
C SER A 222 -4.81 4.96 -13.91
N MET A 223 -5.55 3.88 -13.77
CA MET A 223 -7.01 3.87 -13.91
C MET A 223 -7.67 4.87 -12.96
N GLY A 224 -7.17 4.99 -11.72
CA GLY A 224 -7.62 6.02 -10.78
C GLY A 224 -7.43 7.44 -11.30
N GLY A 225 -6.40 7.69 -12.09
CA GLY A 225 -6.20 8.96 -12.80
C GLY A 225 -7.22 9.19 -13.91
N GLY A 226 -7.64 8.13 -14.62
CA GLY A 226 -8.76 8.19 -15.56
C GLY A 226 -10.08 8.50 -14.86
N ILE A 227 -10.33 7.90 -13.69
CA ILE A 227 -11.50 8.21 -12.85
C ILE A 227 -11.47 9.67 -12.40
N ALA A 228 -10.33 10.15 -11.91
CA ALA A 228 -10.14 11.53 -11.47
C ALA A 228 -10.41 12.55 -12.60
N GLN A 229 -9.92 12.29 -13.81
CA GLN A 229 -10.19 13.11 -14.99
C GLN A 229 -11.69 13.09 -15.37
N THR A 230 -12.31 11.91 -15.38
CA THR A 230 -13.75 11.77 -15.67
C THR A 230 -14.58 12.54 -14.64
N PHE A 231 -14.22 12.43 -13.35
CA PHE A 231 -14.89 13.19 -12.28
C PHE A 231 -14.71 14.70 -12.47
N ALA A 232 -13.50 15.17 -12.80
CA ALA A 232 -13.23 16.57 -13.05
C ALA A 232 -13.98 17.13 -14.28
N VAL A 233 -14.26 16.31 -15.29
CA VAL A 233 -15.09 16.69 -16.45
C VAL A 233 -16.56 16.83 -16.05
N HIS A 234 -17.09 15.92 -15.22
CA HIS A 234 -18.51 15.91 -14.87
C HIS A 234 -18.87 16.85 -13.72
N SER A 235 -17.94 17.09 -12.80
CA SER A 235 -18.16 17.86 -11.56
C SER A 235 -16.97 18.77 -11.26
N PRO A 236 -16.59 19.68 -12.17
CA PRO A 236 -15.40 20.51 -12.01
C PRO A 236 -15.45 21.39 -10.76
N GLU A 237 -16.65 21.80 -10.32
CA GLU A 237 -16.88 22.57 -9.09
C GLU A 237 -16.53 21.80 -7.81
N ARG A 238 -16.50 20.46 -7.87
CA ARG A 238 -16.15 19.57 -6.76
C ARG A 238 -14.63 19.36 -6.64
N VAL A 239 -13.83 19.85 -7.59
CA VAL A 239 -12.39 19.61 -7.66
C VAL A 239 -11.62 20.89 -7.33
N ALA A 240 -10.97 20.92 -6.16
CA ALA A 240 -10.13 22.02 -5.71
C ALA A 240 -8.76 22.05 -6.42
N SER A 241 -8.19 20.88 -6.68
CA SER A 241 -7.04 20.66 -7.56
C SER A 241 -7.03 19.22 -8.05
N LEU A 242 -6.29 18.94 -9.12
CA LEU A 242 -6.22 17.64 -9.76
C LEU A 242 -4.76 17.18 -9.86
N ALA A 243 -4.44 15.98 -9.33
CA ALA A 243 -3.14 15.37 -9.51
C ALA A 243 -3.29 14.03 -10.26
N LEU A 244 -2.69 13.95 -11.42
CA LEU A 244 -2.75 12.82 -12.34
C LEU A 244 -1.41 12.10 -12.36
N LEU A 245 -1.37 10.89 -11.81
CA LEU A 245 -0.17 10.09 -11.69
C LEU A 245 -0.22 8.91 -12.68
N ALA A 246 0.77 8.81 -13.57
CA ALA A 246 0.96 7.62 -14.41
C ALA A 246 -0.34 7.12 -15.08
N THR A 247 -1.08 8.00 -15.78
CA THR A 247 -2.41 7.72 -16.33
C THR A 247 -2.49 8.02 -17.84
N THR A 248 -3.67 7.98 -18.39
CA THR A 248 -3.99 8.36 -19.76
C THR A 248 -5.35 9.08 -19.82
N ASP A 249 -5.56 9.88 -20.83
CA ASP A 249 -6.84 10.56 -21.11
C ASP A 249 -7.65 9.88 -22.25
N HIS A 250 -7.13 8.77 -22.79
CA HIS A 250 -7.75 7.98 -23.85
C HIS A 250 -7.40 6.49 -23.72
N ALA A 251 -8.17 5.65 -24.39
CA ALA A 251 -7.97 4.20 -24.40
C ALA A 251 -6.70 3.78 -25.16
N PHE A 252 -6.07 2.69 -24.66
CA PHE A 252 -5.04 1.97 -25.41
C PHE A 252 -5.62 0.70 -26.02
N ASP A 253 -5.16 0.32 -27.19
CA ASP A 253 -5.59 -0.92 -27.90
C ASP A 253 -5.38 -2.18 -27.05
N ALA A 254 -4.36 -2.17 -26.18
CA ALA A 254 -4.02 -3.29 -25.31
C ALA A 254 -5.07 -3.58 -24.21
N PHE A 255 -5.99 -2.67 -23.88
CA PHE A 255 -6.90 -2.83 -22.74
C PHE A 255 -7.86 -4.00 -22.91
N GLU A 256 -8.45 -4.19 -24.10
CA GLU A 256 -9.31 -5.35 -24.36
C GLU A 256 -8.54 -6.68 -24.31
N GLY A 257 -7.30 -6.69 -24.82
CA GLY A 257 -6.45 -7.87 -24.74
C GLY A 257 -6.15 -8.28 -23.29
N ARG A 258 -5.92 -7.29 -22.41
CA ARG A 258 -5.70 -7.52 -20.98
C ARG A 258 -6.96 -8.02 -20.26
N ALA A 259 -8.13 -7.48 -20.61
CA ALA A 259 -9.41 -7.96 -20.09
C ALA A 259 -9.61 -9.43 -20.45
N ARG A 260 -9.47 -9.75 -21.74
CA ARG A 260 -9.67 -11.10 -22.25
C ARG A 260 -8.66 -12.12 -21.73
N SER A 261 -7.39 -11.73 -21.59
CA SER A 261 -6.36 -12.61 -21.04
C SER A 261 -6.67 -12.99 -19.58
N GLY A 262 -7.20 -12.06 -18.77
CA GLY A 262 -7.65 -12.38 -17.41
C GLY A 262 -8.78 -13.42 -17.38
N GLU A 263 -9.75 -13.29 -18.29
CA GLU A 263 -10.88 -14.23 -18.40
C GLU A 263 -10.47 -15.63 -18.92
N VAL A 264 -9.54 -15.68 -19.86
CA VAL A 264 -9.18 -16.93 -20.58
C VAL A 264 -8.02 -17.66 -19.92
N ASP A 265 -6.96 -16.92 -19.56
CA ASP A 265 -5.70 -17.49 -19.06
C ASP A 265 -5.65 -17.51 -17.53
N GLY A 266 -6.58 -16.79 -16.86
CA GLY A 266 -6.67 -16.67 -15.41
C GLY A 266 -5.67 -15.70 -14.82
N MET A 267 -5.80 -15.45 -13.50
CA MET A 267 -5.06 -14.39 -12.82
C MET A 267 -3.58 -14.73 -12.57
N GLU A 268 -3.24 -16.01 -12.42
CA GLU A 268 -1.83 -16.41 -12.28
C GLU A 268 -1.00 -16.01 -13.51
N ALA A 269 -1.58 -16.14 -14.70
CA ALA A 269 -0.95 -15.73 -15.96
C ALA A 269 -0.77 -14.19 -16.07
N GLN A 270 -1.55 -13.41 -15.32
CA GLN A 270 -1.44 -11.95 -15.33
C GLN A 270 -0.29 -11.41 -14.45
N ILE A 271 0.25 -12.21 -13.53
CA ILE A 271 1.24 -11.75 -12.54
C ILE A 271 2.50 -11.21 -13.22
N VAL A 272 3.19 -12.04 -13.99
CA VAL A 272 4.48 -11.65 -14.60
C VAL A 272 4.31 -10.43 -15.53
N PRO A 273 3.41 -10.45 -16.54
CA PRO A 273 3.28 -9.31 -17.44
C PRO A 273 2.81 -8.03 -16.75
N THR A 274 2.08 -8.14 -15.65
CA THR A 274 1.64 -6.97 -14.89
C THR A 274 2.76 -6.40 -14.03
N LEU A 275 3.43 -7.22 -13.24
CA LEU A 275 4.49 -6.75 -12.36
C LEU A 275 5.70 -6.19 -13.12
N THR A 276 6.05 -6.76 -14.28
CA THR A 276 7.14 -6.24 -15.11
C THR A 276 6.84 -4.88 -15.75
N ARG A 277 5.56 -4.52 -15.90
CA ARG A 277 5.16 -3.17 -16.32
C ARG A 277 5.11 -2.18 -15.15
N TRP A 278 4.92 -2.67 -13.93
CA TRP A 278 4.64 -1.86 -12.75
C TRP A 278 5.88 -1.48 -11.95
N PHE A 279 6.88 -2.34 -11.93
CA PHE A 279 8.06 -2.20 -11.07
C PHE A 279 9.36 -2.29 -11.87
N THR A 280 10.41 -1.66 -11.33
CA THR A 280 11.76 -1.80 -11.88
C THR A 280 12.32 -3.21 -11.65
N ALA A 281 13.28 -3.64 -12.48
CA ALA A 281 13.95 -4.93 -12.31
C ALA A 281 14.64 -5.07 -10.93
N PRO A 282 15.32 -4.04 -10.37
CA PRO A 282 15.84 -4.10 -9.01
C PRO A 282 14.77 -4.32 -7.93
N ALA A 283 13.61 -3.65 -8.03
CA ALA A 283 12.53 -3.85 -7.09
C ALA A 283 11.94 -5.27 -7.16
N LEU A 284 11.76 -5.80 -8.37
CA LEU A 284 11.32 -7.19 -8.57
C LEU A 284 12.31 -8.20 -7.99
N ALA A 285 13.62 -7.96 -8.16
CA ALA A 285 14.68 -8.81 -7.59
C ALA A 285 14.72 -8.76 -6.06
N THR A 286 14.51 -7.57 -5.47
CA THR A 286 14.45 -7.37 -4.01
C THR A 286 13.19 -8.02 -3.42
N ASN A 287 12.09 -8.06 -4.19
CA ASN A 287 10.80 -8.62 -3.79
C ASN A 287 10.29 -8.05 -2.45
N GLY A 288 10.41 -6.73 -2.28
CA GLY A 288 9.94 -6.01 -1.09
C GLY A 288 8.40 -6.05 -0.95
N TRP A 289 7.89 -5.46 0.13
CA TRP A 289 6.46 -5.47 0.44
C TRP A 289 5.59 -5.02 -0.74
N GLY A 290 5.89 -3.90 -1.39
CA GLY A 290 5.07 -3.38 -2.49
C GLY A 290 4.92 -4.37 -3.66
N VAL A 291 5.99 -5.11 -3.99
CA VAL A 291 5.96 -6.15 -5.03
C VAL A 291 5.15 -7.37 -4.58
N GLN A 292 5.32 -7.80 -3.32
CA GLN A 292 4.56 -8.93 -2.77
C GLN A 292 3.07 -8.61 -2.68
N TYR A 293 2.73 -7.44 -2.17
CA TYR A 293 1.37 -6.91 -2.09
C TYR A 293 0.69 -6.90 -3.47
N ALA A 294 1.31 -6.26 -4.46
CA ALA A 294 0.77 -6.17 -5.80
C ALA A 294 0.60 -7.57 -6.44
N ARG A 295 1.58 -8.47 -6.27
CA ARG A 295 1.51 -9.85 -6.76
C ARG A 295 0.33 -10.60 -6.16
N GLU A 296 0.14 -10.50 -4.86
CA GLU A 296 -0.89 -11.24 -4.16
C GLU A 296 -2.29 -10.72 -4.49
N LEU A 297 -2.45 -9.41 -4.66
CA LEU A 297 -3.72 -8.84 -5.10
C LEU A 297 -4.07 -9.27 -6.54
N VAL A 298 -3.11 -9.19 -7.47
CA VAL A 298 -3.33 -9.69 -8.85
C VAL A 298 -3.69 -11.16 -8.84
N ARG A 299 -3.01 -11.99 -8.05
CA ARG A 299 -3.28 -13.43 -7.95
C ARG A 299 -4.71 -13.73 -7.50
N ARG A 300 -5.21 -12.99 -6.50
CA ARG A 300 -6.52 -13.21 -5.88
C ARG A 300 -7.66 -12.49 -6.56
N PHE A 301 -7.37 -11.68 -7.56
CA PHE A 301 -8.38 -10.89 -8.24
C PHE A 301 -9.43 -11.80 -8.90
N ASP A 302 -10.71 -11.40 -8.87
CA ASP A 302 -11.75 -12.07 -9.65
C ASP A 302 -11.53 -11.77 -11.14
N PRO A 303 -11.40 -12.79 -12.02
CA PRO A 303 -11.16 -12.57 -13.45
C PRO A 303 -12.22 -11.73 -14.14
N ALA A 304 -13.47 -11.81 -13.70
CA ALA A 304 -14.56 -11.04 -14.29
C ALA A 304 -14.54 -9.57 -13.81
N ASP A 305 -14.14 -9.29 -12.56
CA ASP A 305 -13.90 -7.92 -12.08
C ASP A 305 -12.68 -7.30 -12.78
N TRP A 306 -11.62 -8.08 -12.97
CA TRP A 306 -10.45 -7.67 -13.75
C TRP A 306 -10.83 -7.24 -15.17
N ALA A 307 -11.60 -8.08 -15.86
CA ALA A 307 -12.04 -7.80 -17.23
C ALA A 307 -12.98 -6.59 -17.29
N ALA A 308 -13.93 -6.49 -16.33
CA ALA A 308 -14.83 -5.34 -16.24
C ALA A 308 -14.07 -4.03 -16.03
N ALA A 309 -13.04 -4.03 -15.15
CA ALA A 309 -12.22 -2.85 -14.90
C ALA A 309 -11.41 -2.44 -16.14
N TRP A 310 -10.77 -3.37 -16.86
CA TRP A 310 -10.07 -3.06 -18.10
C TRP A 310 -11.02 -2.53 -19.19
N ARG A 311 -12.24 -3.08 -19.31
CA ARG A 311 -13.25 -2.61 -20.27
C ARG A 311 -13.80 -1.25 -19.88
N ALA A 312 -13.99 -0.98 -18.58
CA ALA A 312 -14.34 0.35 -18.11
C ALA A 312 -13.21 1.35 -18.46
N PHE A 313 -11.95 1.01 -18.21
CA PHE A 313 -10.83 1.87 -18.54
C PHE A 313 -10.63 2.06 -20.06
N LYS A 314 -10.99 1.05 -20.87
CA LYS A 314 -11.08 1.20 -22.32
C LYS A 314 -12.13 2.24 -22.75
N GLY A 315 -13.11 2.51 -21.91
CA GLY A 315 -14.11 3.56 -22.11
C GLY A 315 -13.64 4.97 -21.73
N VAL A 316 -12.39 5.15 -21.24
CA VAL A 316 -11.87 6.48 -20.95
C VAL A 316 -11.78 7.31 -22.24
N ASP A 317 -12.46 8.43 -22.25
CA ASP A 317 -12.49 9.38 -23.35
C ASP A 317 -12.65 10.80 -22.77
N VAL A 318 -11.55 11.33 -22.26
CA VAL A 318 -11.51 12.69 -21.68
C VAL A 318 -10.48 13.57 -22.39
N GLN A 319 -9.93 13.11 -23.49
CA GLN A 319 -8.94 13.82 -24.29
C GLN A 319 -9.48 15.20 -24.74
N GLY A 320 -8.81 16.26 -24.31
CA GLY A 320 -9.20 17.63 -24.59
C GLY A 320 -10.41 18.17 -23.82
N LYS A 321 -11.14 17.33 -23.07
CA LYS A 321 -12.31 17.78 -22.29
C LYS A 321 -11.93 18.62 -21.06
N LEU A 322 -10.67 18.54 -20.61
CA LEU A 322 -10.12 19.39 -19.55
C LEU A 322 -9.45 20.68 -20.08
N ALA A 323 -9.59 21.02 -21.35
CA ALA A 323 -9.00 22.24 -21.93
C ALA A 323 -9.52 23.54 -21.28
N ALA A 324 -10.74 23.53 -20.74
CA ALA A 324 -11.34 24.65 -20.00
C ALA A 324 -11.27 24.50 -18.47
N PHE A 325 -10.64 23.45 -17.98
CA PHE A 325 -10.51 23.20 -16.55
C PHE A 325 -9.59 24.22 -15.89
N GLN A 326 -10.04 24.83 -14.78
CA GLN A 326 -9.36 25.99 -14.17
C GLN A 326 -8.61 25.67 -12.88
N ALA A 327 -8.93 24.53 -12.24
CA ALA A 327 -8.27 24.20 -10.98
C ALA A 327 -6.79 23.80 -11.21
N PRO A 328 -5.89 24.13 -10.28
CA PRO A 328 -4.49 23.73 -10.38
C PRO A 328 -4.35 22.24 -10.69
N THR A 329 -3.51 21.90 -11.65
CA THR A 329 -3.31 20.50 -12.07
C THR A 329 -1.84 20.11 -12.06
N LEU A 330 -1.52 18.98 -11.43
CA LEU A 330 -0.22 18.32 -11.48
C LEU A 330 -0.32 17.06 -12.34
N VAL A 331 0.59 16.90 -13.29
CA VAL A 331 0.76 15.69 -14.09
C VAL A 331 2.12 15.10 -13.75
N LEU A 332 2.10 13.92 -13.11
CA LEU A 332 3.27 13.29 -12.51
C LEU A 332 3.51 11.90 -13.11
N VAL A 333 4.73 11.62 -13.55
CA VAL A 333 5.08 10.34 -14.13
C VAL A 333 6.47 9.88 -13.67
N GLY A 334 6.67 8.58 -13.60
CA GLY A 334 7.99 7.99 -13.39
C GLY A 334 8.81 7.95 -14.69
N GLU A 335 10.12 8.21 -14.59
CA GLU A 335 11.05 8.12 -15.72
C GLU A 335 11.08 6.72 -16.33
N GLU A 336 10.93 5.67 -15.49
CA GLU A 336 10.91 4.26 -15.89
C GLU A 336 9.49 3.68 -15.99
N ASP A 337 8.48 4.51 -16.24
CA ASP A 337 7.12 4.04 -16.50
C ASP A 337 6.97 3.55 -17.95
N TYR A 338 6.88 2.23 -18.10
CA TYR A 338 6.66 1.58 -19.41
C TYR A 338 5.18 1.29 -19.70
N SER A 339 4.27 1.66 -18.81
CA SER A 339 2.82 1.49 -18.97
C SER A 339 2.15 2.74 -19.51
N THR A 340 2.43 3.87 -18.88
CA THR A 340 2.01 5.22 -19.26
C THR A 340 3.24 6.11 -19.29
N THR A 341 3.95 6.04 -20.42
CA THR A 341 5.30 6.62 -20.56
C THR A 341 5.33 8.13 -20.33
N PRO A 342 6.51 8.72 -20.05
CA PRO A 342 6.67 10.17 -19.97
C PRO A 342 6.08 10.91 -21.18
N GLU A 343 6.17 10.36 -22.41
CA GLU A 343 5.57 10.96 -23.61
C GLU A 343 4.05 10.98 -23.55
N VAL A 344 3.41 9.88 -23.11
CA VAL A 344 1.95 9.83 -22.92
C VAL A 344 1.52 10.89 -21.94
N MET A 345 2.21 11.00 -20.81
CA MET A 345 1.88 11.93 -19.74
C MET A 345 2.18 13.40 -20.12
N SER A 346 3.23 13.65 -20.90
CA SER A 346 3.47 14.97 -21.51
C SER A 346 2.30 15.39 -22.40
N GLY A 347 1.81 14.47 -23.22
CA GLY A 347 0.63 14.72 -24.05
C GLY A 347 -0.64 15.00 -23.25
N VAL A 348 -0.84 14.36 -22.09
CA VAL A 348 -1.94 14.67 -21.15
C VAL A 348 -1.76 16.10 -20.62
N ALA A 349 -0.55 16.45 -20.16
CA ALA A 349 -0.24 17.78 -19.62
C ALA A 349 -0.47 18.91 -20.65
N GLU A 350 -0.05 18.72 -21.90
CA GLU A 350 -0.23 19.68 -22.98
C GLU A 350 -1.71 20.01 -23.27
N ARG A 351 -2.61 19.04 -23.01
CA ARG A 351 -4.06 19.20 -23.20
C ARG A 351 -4.79 19.81 -22.01
N ILE A 352 -4.06 20.04 -20.88
CA ILE A 352 -4.61 20.71 -19.68
C ILE A 352 -3.85 22.02 -19.46
N PRO A 353 -4.33 23.16 -19.97
CA PRO A 353 -3.63 24.43 -19.89
C PRO A 353 -3.31 24.83 -18.45
N GLY A 354 -2.07 25.26 -18.21
CA GLY A 354 -1.61 25.67 -16.87
C GLY A 354 -1.25 24.50 -15.94
N SER A 355 -1.30 23.25 -16.41
CA SER A 355 -0.83 22.12 -15.62
C SER A 355 0.69 22.17 -15.40
N THR A 356 1.12 21.66 -14.24
CA THR A 356 2.54 21.41 -13.94
C THR A 356 2.88 19.98 -14.33
N TYR A 357 3.83 19.79 -15.23
CA TYR A 357 4.35 18.48 -15.60
C TYR A 357 5.64 18.16 -14.86
N GLN A 358 5.74 16.97 -14.27
CA GLN A 358 6.93 16.55 -13.55
C GLN A 358 7.24 15.06 -13.81
N VAL A 359 8.51 14.76 -14.09
CA VAL A 359 9.03 13.39 -14.19
C VAL A 359 9.84 13.07 -12.94
N LEU A 360 9.54 11.94 -12.31
CA LEU A 360 10.27 11.43 -11.14
C LEU A 360 11.42 10.51 -11.59
N PRO A 361 12.68 10.82 -11.23
CA PRO A 361 13.83 10.03 -11.69
C PRO A 361 13.81 8.61 -11.13
N GLY A 362 14.19 7.63 -11.96
CA GLY A 362 14.31 6.21 -11.60
C GLY A 362 13.03 5.61 -10.98
N THR A 363 11.87 6.12 -11.36
CA THR A 363 10.57 5.77 -10.78
C THR A 363 9.72 5.03 -11.80
N PRO A 364 9.13 3.87 -11.46
CA PRO A 364 8.28 3.09 -12.37
C PRO A 364 6.81 3.50 -12.29
N HIS A 365 5.92 2.67 -12.89
CA HIS A 365 4.46 2.88 -12.90
C HIS A 365 3.85 2.90 -11.48
N MET A 366 4.18 1.90 -10.64
CA MET A 366 3.70 1.84 -9.24
C MET A 366 4.57 2.69 -8.32
N GLN A 367 4.63 3.96 -8.64
CA GLN A 367 5.50 4.95 -7.99
C GLN A 367 5.28 5.08 -6.49
N THR A 368 4.04 4.91 -5.99
CA THR A 368 3.71 4.97 -4.55
C THR A 368 4.21 3.77 -3.77
N LEU A 369 4.40 2.63 -4.43
CA LEU A 369 4.87 1.39 -3.80
C LEU A 369 6.39 1.22 -3.87
N GLU A 370 7.04 1.83 -4.87
CA GLU A 370 8.49 1.69 -5.05
C GLU A 370 9.28 2.93 -4.61
N LYS A 371 8.73 4.13 -4.82
CA LYS A 371 9.38 5.41 -4.50
C LYS A 371 8.42 6.35 -3.74
N PRO A 372 7.82 5.89 -2.63
CA PRO A 372 6.79 6.65 -1.92
C PRO A 372 7.25 8.05 -1.49
N GLU A 373 8.51 8.21 -1.10
CA GLU A 373 9.06 9.49 -0.65
C GLU A 373 9.03 10.55 -1.76
N LEU A 374 9.41 10.17 -3.00
CA LEU A 374 9.39 11.09 -4.13
C LEU A 374 7.96 11.53 -4.48
N VAL A 375 7.01 10.59 -4.42
CA VAL A 375 5.59 10.87 -4.67
C VAL A 375 5.02 11.75 -3.57
N ALA A 376 5.27 11.40 -2.29
CA ALA A 376 4.82 12.18 -1.15
C ALA A 376 5.37 13.61 -1.20
N ASP A 377 6.65 13.79 -1.53
CA ASP A 377 7.29 15.10 -1.71
C ASP A 377 6.64 15.94 -2.82
N ALA A 378 6.32 15.32 -3.95
CA ALA A 378 5.69 16.01 -5.07
C ALA A 378 4.26 16.44 -4.73
N LEU A 379 3.47 15.53 -4.16
CA LEU A 379 2.09 15.81 -3.76
C LEU A 379 2.02 16.82 -2.61
N ASP A 380 2.89 16.72 -1.60
CA ASP A 380 2.89 17.62 -0.45
C ASP A 380 3.22 19.05 -0.84
N ARG A 381 4.11 19.26 -1.83
CA ARG A 381 4.38 20.59 -2.38
C ARG A 381 3.23 21.16 -3.23
N PHE A 382 2.46 20.30 -3.86
CA PHE A 382 1.36 20.68 -4.74
C PHE A 382 0.05 20.93 -3.98
N LEU A 383 -0.26 20.10 -3.00
CA LEU A 383 -1.52 20.15 -2.26
C LEU A 383 -1.43 21.16 -1.11
N PRO A 384 -2.38 22.11 -0.98
CA PRO A 384 -2.43 23.01 0.15
C PRO A 384 -2.72 22.24 1.44
N ALA A 385 -2.25 22.76 2.57
CA ALA A 385 -2.47 22.23 3.91
C ALA A 385 -2.81 23.36 4.86
N ASP A 386 -3.66 23.10 5.85
CA ASP A 386 -3.80 23.98 6.99
C ASP A 386 -2.54 23.86 7.87
N ARG A 387 -1.96 25.00 8.27
CA ARG A 387 -0.74 25.08 9.08
C ARG A 387 -1.06 25.22 10.54
#